data_6587ff45a21ed39e35366a77d5de2778
#
_entry.id   6587ff45a21ed39e35366a77d5de2778
#
_cell.length_a   1.000
_cell.length_b   1.000
_cell.length_c   1.000
_cell.angle_alpha   90.00
_cell.angle_beta   90.00
_cell.angle_gamma   90.00
#
_symmetry.space_group_name_H-M   'P 1'
#
loop_
_entity.id
_entity.type
_entity.pdbx_description
1 polymer ?
#
loop_
_entity_poly.entity_id
_entity_poly.type
_entity_poly.pdbx_seq_one_letter_code
_entity_poly.pdbx_strand_id
1 'polypeptide(L)'
;RDLGHIQIHSSQFEDEKLLTDTIPNPQKIVEEIKEEKNIKGITSRIVIEGMGSSATTSNGLRIVGINPEQEKSVTNIYEQIVEGNYFENARRNQIIVGKKLAENLGIKERSKIVLSFQGFDGSIIYGAFRVTGIYQTESTAFDRVNVFVREKDLLSLLGSQMISHEIAIRMNSEQSADTLYSVLKSEFPTLSVKSWKDLAPELKLMDEMIDTQLNIFLGIILFALLFGITNTMLMSVMERVREFGVLMAIGMKRRRVFSMIMIETISLSLVGAAIGMVCASIVIAYFGSTGIDLSTFAQGFTAWNLSPVLQPRLPGTFYVSITIMIIVIAILSAVYPAIKAIKLKPANAIRTY
;
A
#
# COMPACT_ATOMS: atom_id res chain seq x y z
N ARG A 1 5.29 4.89 -2.03
CA ARG A 1 5.41 6.31 -1.60
C ARG A 1 6.49 7.06 -2.38
N ASP A 2 7.55 6.40 -2.79
CA ASP A 2 8.73 7.03 -3.42
C ASP A 2 8.65 7.07 -4.96
N LEU A 3 7.73 6.32 -5.57
CA LEU A 3 7.57 6.21 -7.03
C LEU A 3 6.35 6.99 -7.58
N GLY A 4 5.44 7.46 -6.73
CA GLY A 4 4.10 7.90 -7.14
C GLY A 4 3.13 6.71 -7.30
N HIS A 5 1.87 6.97 -7.68
CA HIS A 5 0.86 5.92 -7.91
C HIS A 5 0.81 5.48 -9.38
N ILE A 6 1.04 6.42 -10.30
CA ILE A 6 1.04 6.17 -11.75
C ILE A 6 2.29 6.83 -12.33
N GLN A 7 2.93 6.16 -13.27
CA GLN A 7 4.00 6.73 -14.09
C GLN A 7 3.67 6.57 -15.57
N ILE A 8 4.00 7.60 -16.35
CA ILE A 8 3.86 7.61 -17.80
C ILE A 8 5.26 7.75 -18.39
N HIS A 9 5.58 6.89 -19.33
CA HIS A 9 6.84 6.86 -20.07
C HIS A 9 6.58 6.82 -21.58
N SER A 10 7.60 7.12 -22.36
CA SER A 10 7.61 6.70 -23.77
C SER A 10 7.62 5.18 -23.85
N SER A 11 6.86 4.58 -24.78
CA SER A 11 6.84 3.12 -24.95
C SER A 11 8.21 2.51 -25.26
N GLN A 12 9.10 3.25 -25.92
CA GLN A 12 10.46 2.82 -26.24
C GLN A 12 11.42 2.91 -25.05
N PHE A 13 11.20 3.86 -24.14
CA PHE A 13 12.04 4.08 -22.96
C PHE A 13 12.14 2.89 -22.02
N GLU A 14 11.16 1.98 -22.05
CA GLU A 14 11.15 0.81 -21.18
C GLU A 14 12.16 -0.26 -21.56
N ASP A 15 12.40 -0.42 -22.85
CA ASP A 15 13.25 -1.51 -23.37
C ASP A 15 14.72 -1.13 -23.29
N GLU A 16 15.10 0.08 -23.70
CA GLU A 16 16.50 0.47 -23.83
C GLU A 16 16.91 1.64 -22.91
N LYS A 17 15.96 2.37 -22.34
CA LYS A 17 16.17 3.55 -21.45
C LYS A 17 17.15 4.58 -22.02
N LEU A 18 17.08 4.79 -23.33
CA LEU A 18 17.94 5.74 -24.03
C LEU A 18 17.51 7.18 -23.71
N LEU A 19 18.49 8.08 -23.70
CA LEU A 19 18.24 9.50 -23.49
C LEU A 19 17.35 10.12 -24.58
N THR A 20 17.27 9.51 -25.77
CA THR A 20 16.46 9.92 -26.90
C THR A 20 14.96 9.61 -26.74
N ASP A 21 14.61 8.67 -25.87
CA ASP A 21 13.26 8.13 -25.75
C ASP A 21 12.38 8.99 -24.83
N THR A 22 12.22 10.24 -25.24
CA THR A 22 11.50 11.26 -24.46
C THR A 22 9.99 11.20 -24.71
N ILE A 23 9.24 11.70 -23.74
CA ILE A 23 7.80 11.90 -23.87
C ILE A 23 7.55 13.12 -24.78
N PRO A 24 6.75 12.99 -25.84
CA PRO A 24 6.42 14.13 -26.72
C PRO A 24 5.51 15.12 -25.98
N ASN A 25 5.83 16.41 -26.05
CA ASN A 25 5.05 17.51 -25.44
C ASN A 25 4.63 17.25 -23.97
N PRO A 26 5.58 17.00 -23.05
CA PRO A 26 5.26 16.58 -21.68
C PRO A 26 4.45 17.63 -20.93
N GLN A 27 4.61 18.92 -21.22
CA GLN A 27 3.85 20.00 -20.58
C GLN A 27 2.35 19.92 -20.90
N LYS A 28 2.00 19.64 -22.14
CA LYS A 28 0.59 19.51 -22.56
C LYS A 28 -0.07 18.34 -21.82
N ILE A 29 0.61 17.21 -21.73
CA ILE A 29 0.12 16.04 -21.00
C ILE A 29 -0.04 16.37 -19.51
N VAL A 30 0.90 17.06 -18.90
CA VAL A 30 0.82 17.48 -17.49
C VAL A 30 -0.35 18.44 -17.27
N GLU A 31 -0.63 19.37 -18.21
CA GLU A 31 -1.75 20.31 -18.12
C GLU A 31 -3.09 19.59 -18.26
N GLU A 32 -3.23 18.70 -19.22
CA GLU A 32 -4.44 17.87 -19.40
C GLU A 32 -4.74 17.02 -18.15
N ILE A 33 -3.72 16.38 -17.59
CA ILE A 33 -3.89 15.54 -16.41
C ILE A 33 -4.19 16.37 -15.15
N LYS A 34 -3.66 17.60 -15.02
CA LYS A 34 -3.91 18.47 -13.85
C LYS A 34 -5.39 18.84 -13.67
N GLU A 35 -6.18 18.82 -14.72
CA GLU A 35 -7.62 19.10 -14.66
C GLU A 35 -8.42 17.96 -14.02
N GLU A 36 -7.82 16.76 -13.90
CA GLU A 36 -8.46 15.59 -13.30
C GLU A 36 -8.62 15.71 -11.77
N LYS A 37 -9.76 15.20 -11.29
CA LYS A 37 -10.09 15.25 -9.87
C LYS A 37 -9.25 14.26 -9.05
N ASN A 38 -8.98 14.61 -7.80
CA ASN A 38 -8.27 13.78 -6.82
C ASN A 38 -6.76 13.62 -7.04
N ILE A 39 -6.13 14.42 -7.87
CA ILE A 39 -4.67 14.48 -7.98
C ILE A 39 -4.11 15.22 -6.78
N LYS A 40 -3.13 14.61 -6.10
CA LYS A 40 -2.37 15.22 -5.03
C LYS A 40 -1.15 15.98 -5.56
N GLY A 41 -0.52 15.42 -6.58
CA GLY A 41 0.66 16.02 -7.22
C GLY A 41 1.00 15.34 -8.54
N ILE A 42 1.66 16.11 -9.40
CA ILE A 42 2.20 15.66 -10.68
C ILE A 42 3.56 16.31 -10.89
N THR A 43 4.51 15.54 -11.38
CA THR A 43 5.86 16.01 -11.70
C THR A 43 6.38 15.35 -12.97
N SER A 44 7.18 16.09 -13.72
CA SER A 44 7.94 15.61 -14.87
C SER A 44 9.38 15.35 -14.43
N ARG A 45 9.97 14.26 -14.90
CA ARG A 45 11.33 13.85 -14.54
C ARG A 45 12.17 13.54 -15.76
N ILE A 46 13.44 13.88 -15.69
CA ILE A 46 14.47 13.43 -16.60
C ILE A 46 15.14 12.24 -15.96
N VAL A 47 15.15 11.08 -16.61
CA VAL A 47 15.75 9.87 -16.07
C VAL A 47 16.85 9.40 -17.00
N ILE A 48 18.08 9.29 -16.47
CA ILE A 48 19.28 8.89 -17.22
C ILE A 48 20.02 7.82 -16.43
N GLU A 49 20.43 6.76 -17.10
CA GLU A 49 21.36 5.79 -16.52
C GLU A 49 22.80 6.26 -16.76
N GLY A 50 23.64 6.17 -15.74
CA GLY A 50 25.00 6.65 -15.80
C GLY A 50 25.84 6.11 -14.66
N MET A 51 26.99 6.72 -14.45
CA MET A 51 27.90 6.39 -13.37
C MET A 51 28.13 7.60 -12.47
N GLY A 52 28.22 7.34 -11.18
CA GLY A 52 28.67 8.30 -10.19
C GLY A 52 30.01 7.91 -9.62
N SER A 53 30.98 8.80 -9.70
CA SER A 53 32.35 8.56 -9.27
C SER A 53 32.72 9.50 -8.11
N SER A 54 33.24 8.92 -7.05
CA SER A 54 33.96 9.61 -5.97
C SER A 54 35.47 9.65 -6.25
N ALA A 55 36.25 10.09 -5.30
CA ALA A 55 37.72 10.08 -5.46
C ALA A 55 38.32 8.67 -5.50
N THR A 56 37.63 7.66 -4.95
CA THR A 56 38.15 6.30 -4.70
C THR A 56 37.36 5.22 -5.42
N THR A 57 36.09 5.41 -5.67
CA THR A 57 35.16 4.39 -6.20
C THR A 57 34.18 4.97 -7.19
N SER A 58 33.58 4.09 -8.02
CA SER A 58 32.49 4.43 -8.92
C SER A 58 31.40 3.38 -8.86
N ASN A 59 30.14 3.81 -9.04
CA ASN A 59 28.96 2.97 -9.09
C ASN A 59 28.07 3.35 -10.27
N GLY A 60 27.44 2.35 -10.89
CA GLY A 60 26.30 2.60 -11.77
C GLY A 60 25.14 3.19 -10.98
N LEU A 61 24.46 4.19 -11.54
CA LEU A 61 23.35 4.84 -10.88
C LEU A 61 22.33 5.38 -11.88
N ARG A 62 21.15 5.67 -11.35
CA ARG A 62 20.04 6.30 -12.06
C ARG A 62 19.97 7.76 -11.62
N ILE A 63 20.23 8.64 -12.56
CA ILE A 63 20.18 10.09 -12.35
C ILE A 63 18.77 10.57 -12.64
N VAL A 64 18.10 11.13 -11.63
CA VAL A 64 16.74 11.64 -11.74
C VAL A 64 16.78 13.15 -11.63
N GLY A 65 16.56 13.83 -12.75
CA GLY A 65 16.41 15.30 -12.81
C GLY A 65 15.00 15.70 -12.46
N ILE A 66 14.83 16.44 -11.38
CA ILE A 66 13.54 16.81 -10.81
C ILE A 66 13.36 18.34 -10.68
N ASN A 67 12.10 18.77 -10.67
CA ASN A 67 11.72 20.05 -10.11
C ASN A 67 11.46 19.88 -8.61
N PRO A 68 12.30 20.43 -7.70
CA PRO A 68 12.22 20.17 -6.27
C PRO A 68 10.86 20.50 -5.64
N GLU A 69 10.19 21.55 -6.11
CA GLU A 69 8.90 21.97 -5.54
C GLU A 69 7.74 21.07 -6.00
N GLN A 70 7.75 20.65 -7.26
CA GLN A 70 6.73 19.72 -7.78
C GLN A 70 6.92 18.32 -7.18
N GLU A 71 8.17 17.88 -7.04
CA GLU A 71 8.51 16.56 -6.50
C GLU A 71 8.00 16.36 -5.06
N LYS A 72 8.01 17.39 -4.22
CA LYS A 72 7.45 17.35 -2.86
C LYS A 72 5.97 16.97 -2.82
N SER A 73 5.22 17.25 -3.87
CA SER A 73 3.80 16.88 -3.96
C SER A 73 3.59 15.41 -4.35
N VAL A 74 4.58 14.78 -4.98
CA VAL A 74 4.50 13.43 -5.53
C VAL A 74 5.18 12.41 -4.63
N THR A 75 6.40 12.71 -4.15
CA THR A 75 7.17 11.81 -3.28
C THR A 75 7.44 12.41 -1.92
N ASN A 76 7.89 11.57 -0.99
CA ASN A 76 8.24 11.98 0.37
C ASN A 76 9.76 12.05 0.59
N ILE A 77 10.58 12.03 -0.47
CA ILE A 77 12.05 12.02 -0.37
C ILE A 77 12.57 13.19 0.44
N TYR A 78 11.92 14.36 0.35
CA TYR A 78 12.30 15.55 1.13
C TYR A 78 12.14 15.37 2.65
N GLU A 79 11.22 14.50 3.11
CA GLU A 79 11.01 14.15 4.52
C GLU A 79 11.99 13.08 5.00
N GLN A 80 12.61 12.35 4.07
CA GLN A 80 13.50 11.22 4.33
C GLN A 80 14.99 11.59 4.35
N ILE A 81 15.30 12.88 4.34
CA ILE A 81 16.68 13.37 4.46
C ILE A 81 17.19 13.07 5.88
N VAL A 82 18.24 12.26 5.97
CA VAL A 82 18.87 11.88 7.24
C VAL A 82 20.13 12.69 7.54
N GLU A 83 20.82 13.20 6.53
CA GLU A 83 21.99 14.07 6.66
C GLU A 83 21.92 15.21 5.65
N GLY A 84 22.28 16.45 6.08
CA GLY A 84 22.27 17.63 5.21
C GLY A 84 20.86 18.18 5.00
N ASN A 85 20.65 18.80 3.84
CA ASN A 85 19.41 19.50 3.50
C ASN A 85 18.90 19.06 2.11
N TYR A 86 17.59 19.24 1.91
CA TYR A 86 16.99 19.20 0.57
C TYR A 86 17.54 20.34 -0.29
N PHE A 87 17.23 20.41 -1.58
CA PHE A 87 17.78 21.42 -2.50
C PHE A 87 17.60 22.85 -1.99
N GLU A 88 18.70 23.61 -2.00
CA GLU A 88 18.71 25.05 -1.72
C GLU A 88 18.64 25.86 -3.02
N ASN A 89 17.77 26.86 -3.09
CA ASN A 89 17.52 27.61 -4.33
C ASN A 89 18.74 28.39 -4.88
N ALA A 90 19.71 28.73 -4.03
CA ALA A 90 20.82 29.61 -4.37
C ALA A 90 22.04 28.93 -5.03
N ARG A 91 22.17 27.59 -4.92
CA ARG A 91 23.37 26.88 -5.39
C ARG A 91 23.08 26.02 -6.61
N ARG A 92 24.03 25.97 -7.55
CA ARG A 92 23.99 25.12 -8.73
C ARG A 92 24.66 23.76 -8.46
N ASN A 93 24.37 22.78 -9.30
CA ASN A 93 24.97 21.44 -9.30
C ASN A 93 24.87 20.75 -7.93
N GLN A 94 23.69 20.75 -7.36
CA GLN A 94 23.37 20.04 -6.13
C GLN A 94 22.90 18.64 -6.46
N ILE A 95 23.25 17.68 -5.59
CA ILE A 95 22.79 16.29 -5.68
C ILE A 95 22.38 15.78 -4.31
N ILE A 96 21.30 15.02 -4.30
CA ILE A 96 20.83 14.26 -3.15
C ILE A 96 21.06 12.79 -3.47
N VAL A 97 21.70 12.07 -2.56
CA VAL A 97 22.10 10.67 -2.74
C VAL A 97 21.48 9.77 -1.70
N GLY A 98 21.16 8.53 -2.06
CA GLY A 98 20.70 7.54 -1.09
C GLY A 98 21.81 7.14 -0.12
N LYS A 99 21.45 6.83 1.12
CA LYS A 99 22.40 6.46 2.18
C LYS A 99 23.28 5.28 1.78
N LYS A 100 22.68 4.26 1.17
CA LYS A 100 23.44 3.07 0.74
C LYS A 100 24.45 3.39 -0.36
N LEU A 101 24.10 4.28 -1.28
CA LEU A 101 25.04 4.75 -2.31
C LEU A 101 26.16 5.59 -1.68
N ALA A 102 25.84 6.48 -0.73
CA ALA A 102 26.81 7.29 -0.03
C ALA A 102 27.84 6.43 0.72
N GLU A 103 27.40 5.36 1.40
CA GLU A 103 28.27 4.36 2.04
C GLU A 103 29.18 3.67 1.00
N ASN A 104 28.64 3.20 -0.13
CA ASN A 104 29.39 2.50 -1.16
C ASN A 104 30.46 3.39 -1.82
N LEU A 105 30.15 4.66 -2.03
CA LEU A 105 31.07 5.64 -2.64
C LEU A 105 32.01 6.29 -1.63
N GLY A 106 31.83 6.06 -0.32
CA GLY A 106 32.60 6.68 0.75
C GLY A 106 32.42 8.21 0.79
N ILE A 107 31.23 8.71 0.46
CA ILE A 107 30.91 10.16 0.41
C ILE A 107 30.01 10.56 1.56
N LYS A 108 30.09 11.83 1.94
CA LYS A 108 29.29 12.46 2.98
C LYS A 108 28.69 13.78 2.46
N GLU A 109 27.87 14.45 3.26
CA GLU A 109 27.44 15.80 2.97
C GLU A 109 28.64 16.70 2.56
N ARG A 110 28.40 17.55 1.56
CA ARG A 110 29.39 18.45 0.91
C ARG A 110 30.48 17.77 0.11
N SER A 111 30.56 16.46 0.04
CA SER A 111 31.46 15.75 -0.85
C SER A 111 31.15 16.08 -2.31
N LYS A 112 32.18 15.99 -3.17
CA LYS A 112 32.06 16.13 -4.62
C LYS A 112 31.87 14.76 -5.24
N ILE A 113 30.88 14.64 -6.12
CA ILE A 113 30.63 13.48 -6.97
C ILE A 113 30.65 13.90 -8.43
N VAL A 114 31.24 13.10 -9.29
CA VAL A 114 31.22 13.32 -10.74
C VAL A 114 30.24 12.32 -11.34
N LEU A 115 29.22 12.85 -12.00
CA LEU A 115 28.29 12.07 -12.80
C LEU A 115 28.82 11.98 -14.22
N SER A 116 28.76 10.80 -14.82
CA SER A 116 29.05 10.55 -16.22
C SER A 116 27.93 9.75 -16.87
N PHE A 117 27.46 10.22 -18.03
CA PHE A 117 26.38 9.59 -18.78
C PHE A 117 26.52 9.93 -20.27
N GLN A 118 25.83 9.18 -21.12
CA GLN A 118 25.87 9.38 -22.56
C GLN A 118 24.94 10.54 -22.97
N GLY A 119 25.43 11.46 -23.81
CA GLY A 119 24.67 12.54 -24.42
C GLY A 119 23.90 12.09 -25.66
N PHE A 120 23.13 13.00 -26.25
CA PHE A 120 22.33 12.73 -27.46
C PHE A 120 23.18 12.37 -28.70
N ASP A 121 24.41 12.85 -28.76
CA ASP A 121 25.38 12.61 -29.84
C ASP A 121 26.23 11.35 -29.60
N GLY A 122 25.93 10.61 -28.52
CA GLY A 122 26.71 9.45 -28.13
C GLY A 122 28.00 9.77 -27.36
N SER A 123 28.37 11.06 -27.19
CA SER A 123 29.51 11.47 -26.39
C SER A 123 29.27 11.26 -24.90
N ILE A 124 30.33 11.12 -24.11
CA ILE A 124 30.19 11.03 -22.65
C ILE A 124 30.28 12.41 -22.07
N ILE A 125 29.19 12.79 -21.35
CA ILE A 125 29.08 14.05 -20.62
C ILE A 125 29.52 13.81 -19.18
N TYR A 126 30.31 14.75 -18.64
CA TYR A 126 30.74 14.75 -17.25
C TYR A 126 30.20 15.96 -16.54
N GLY A 127 29.55 15.75 -15.39
CA GLY A 127 29.03 16.80 -14.53
C GLY A 127 29.52 16.66 -13.09
N ALA A 128 30.08 17.70 -12.52
CA ALA A 128 30.50 17.71 -11.13
C ALA A 128 29.40 18.28 -10.25
N PHE A 129 28.94 17.51 -9.29
CA PHE A 129 27.89 17.84 -8.34
C PHE A 129 28.41 17.84 -6.90
N ARG A 130 27.73 18.58 -6.03
CA ARG A 130 28.00 18.59 -4.60
C ARG A 130 26.85 17.98 -3.84
N VAL A 131 27.14 17.00 -2.99
CA VAL A 131 26.15 16.36 -2.11
C VAL A 131 25.63 17.38 -1.11
N THR A 132 24.33 17.67 -1.17
CA THR A 132 23.62 18.57 -0.25
C THR A 132 22.80 17.84 0.78
N GLY A 133 22.35 16.63 0.47
CA GLY A 133 21.60 15.78 1.39
C GLY A 133 21.79 14.31 1.08
N ILE A 134 21.65 13.52 2.13
CA ILE A 134 21.61 12.06 2.07
C ILE A 134 20.23 11.63 2.54
N TYR A 135 19.49 10.91 1.72
CA TYR A 135 18.19 10.38 2.06
C TYR A 135 18.26 8.88 2.36
N GLN A 136 17.31 8.40 3.16
CA GLN A 136 17.13 6.98 3.47
C GLN A 136 15.66 6.62 3.32
N THR A 137 15.33 5.78 2.32
CA THR A 137 13.99 5.21 2.14
C THR A 137 13.86 3.86 2.85
N GLU A 138 12.67 3.28 2.76
CA GLU A 138 12.44 1.91 3.22
C GLU A 138 13.08 0.85 2.29
N SER A 139 13.51 1.24 1.09
CA SER A 139 14.12 0.36 0.09
C SER A 139 15.62 0.64 -0.06
N THR A 140 16.45 -0.22 0.53
CA THR A 140 17.91 -0.16 0.35
C THR A 140 18.35 -0.32 -1.11
N ALA A 141 17.58 -1.05 -1.92
CA ALA A 141 17.83 -1.21 -3.35
C ALA A 141 17.62 0.14 -4.08
N PHE A 142 16.57 0.87 -3.73
CA PHE A 142 16.32 2.21 -4.25
C PHE A 142 17.42 3.19 -3.85
N ASP A 143 17.82 3.19 -2.58
CA ASP A 143 18.88 4.05 -2.04
C ASP A 143 20.26 3.77 -2.61
N ARG A 144 20.46 2.58 -3.18
CA ARG A 144 21.75 2.18 -3.78
C ARG A 144 21.98 2.77 -5.14
N VAL A 145 20.92 3.00 -5.92
CA VAL A 145 21.05 3.32 -7.35
C VAL A 145 20.51 4.71 -7.71
N ASN A 146 19.55 5.25 -6.97
CA ASN A 146 18.92 6.50 -7.36
C ASN A 146 19.63 7.72 -6.76
N VAL A 147 19.82 8.74 -7.59
CA VAL A 147 20.29 10.06 -7.18
C VAL A 147 19.39 11.12 -7.79
N PHE A 148 19.15 12.19 -7.03
CA PHE A 148 18.31 13.28 -7.47
C PHE A 148 19.15 14.53 -7.70
N VAL A 149 18.94 15.15 -8.86
CA VAL A 149 19.56 16.43 -9.24
C VAL A 149 18.46 17.39 -9.70
N ARG A 150 18.73 18.68 -9.72
CA ARG A 150 17.76 19.61 -10.28
C ARG A 150 17.70 19.47 -11.80
N GLU A 151 16.49 19.40 -12.34
CA GLU A 151 16.23 19.35 -13.77
C GLU A 151 17.02 20.42 -14.55
N LYS A 152 17.02 21.67 -14.06
CA LYS A 152 17.71 22.81 -14.68
C LYS A 152 19.23 22.59 -14.79
N ASP A 153 19.84 22.00 -13.77
CA ASP A 153 21.28 21.73 -13.79
C ASP A 153 21.62 20.62 -14.81
N LEU A 154 20.75 19.59 -14.92
CA LEU A 154 20.91 18.49 -15.87
C LEU A 154 20.68 18.96 -17.32
N LEU A 155 19.62 19.74 -17.58
CA LEU A 155 19.36 20.33 -18.90
C LEU A 155 20.51 21.22 -19.38
N SER A 156 21.13 21.98 -18.48
CA SER A 156 22.29 22.81 -18.78
C SER A 156 23.50 21.98 -19.25
N LEU A 157 23.70 20.79 -18.70
CA LEU A 157 24.76 19.85 -19.10
C LEU A 157 24.44 19.18 -20.45
N LEU A 158 23.17 18.88 -20.71
CA LEU A 158 22.71 18.26 -21.95
C LEU A 158 22.63 19.22 -23.13
N GLY A 159 22.70 20.52 -22.87
CA GLY A 159 22.51 21.55 -23.92
C GLY A 159 21.10 21.56 -24.50
N SER A 160 20.12 21.00 -23.81
CA SER A 160 18.72 20.91 -24.21
C SER A 160 17.83 21.82 -23.36
N GLN A 161 16.73 22.29 -23.96
CA GLN A 161 15.82 23.20 -23.25
C GLN A 161 14.67 22.46 -22.55
N MET A 162 14.26 21.31 -23.04
CA MET A 162 13.12 20.58 -22.46
C MET A 162 13.09 19.11 -22.91
N ILE A 163 13.27 18.21 -21.97
CA ILE A 163 13.11 16.77 -22.15
C ILE A 163 12.43 16.18 -20.92
N SER A 164 11.65 15.14 -21.10
CA SER A 164 11.06 14.36 -20.03
C SER A 164 10.98 12.89 -20.43
N HIS A 165 11.36 12.01 -19.53
CA HIS A 165 11.28 10.56 -19.71
C HIS A 165 10.17 9.94 -18.89
N GLU A 166 9.78 10.62 -17.81
CA GLU A 166 8.81 10.12 -16.86
C GLU A 166 7.89 11.26 -16.38
N ILE A 167 6.58 11.01 -16.37
CA ILE A 167 5.61 11.84 -15.65
C ILE A 167 5.08 10.99 -14.51
N ALA A 168 5.33 11.42 -13.27
CA ALA A 168 4.88 10.75 -12.08
C ALA A 168 3.68 11.46 -11.47
N ILE A 169 2.65 10.69 -11.11
CA ILE A 169 1.37 11.18 -10.60
C ILE A 169 1.10 10.56 -9.24
N ARG A 170 0.70 11.39 -8.28
CA ARG A 170 0.22 10.96 -6.97
C ARG A 170 -1.24 11.32 -6.80
N MET A 171 -2.05 10.33 -6.44
CA MET A 171 -3.48 10.48 -6.16
C MET A 171 -3.74 10.57 -4.66
N ASN A 172 -4.92 11.08 -4.28
CA ASN A 172 -5.33 11.14 -2.88
C ASN A 172 -5.73 9.76 -2.32
N SER A 173 -6.18 8.83 -3.17
CA SER A 173 -6.53 7.46 -2.80
C SER A 173 -6.12 6.46 -3.88
N GLU A 174 -5.91 5.21 -3.48
CA GLU A 174 -5.53 4.11 -4.37
C GLU A 174 -6.66 3.76 -5.36
N GLN A 175 -7.92 3.77 -4.91
CA GLN A 175 -9.07 3.54 -5.78
C GLN A 175 -9.18 4.59 -6.90
N SER A 176 -8.87 5.85 -6.60
CA SER A 176 -8.80 6.91 -7.61
C SER A 176 -7.64 6.69 -8.59
N ALA A 177 -6.54 6.10 -8.13
CA ALA A 177 -5.40 5.76 -8.98
C ALA A 177 -5.73 4.67 -10.00
N ASP A 178 -6.41 3.59 -9.60
CA ASP A 178 -6.83 2.51 -10.50
C ASP A 178 -7.82 3.01 -11.58
N THR A 179 -8.70 3.95 -11.21
CA THR A 179 -9.63 4.59 -12.15
C THR A 179 -8.88 5.46 -13.16
N LEU A 180 -8.01 6.35 -12.69
CA LEU A 180 -7.23 7.23 -13.56
C LEU A 180 -6.27 6.43 -14.45
N TYR A 181 -5.65 5.37 -13.95
CA TYR A 181 -4.81 4.46 -14.74
C TYR A 181 -5.55 3.93 -15.97
N SER A 182 -6.80 3.48 -15.79
CA SER A 182 -7.61 2.95 -16.90
C SER A 182 -7.95 4.02 -17.94
N VAL A 183 -8.23 5.26 -17.50
CA VAL A 183 -8.49 6.41 -18.37
C VAL A 183 -7.24 6.77 -19.17
N LEU A 184 -6.11 7.00 -18.48
CA LEU A 184 -4.86 7.41 -19.12
C LEU A 184 -4.34 6.38 -20.13
N LYS A 185 -4.51 5.08 -19.82
CA LYS A 185 -4.13 4.00 -20.74
C LYS A 185 -4.95 4.00 -22.03
N SER A 186 -6.21 4.42 -21.97
CA SER A 186 -7.07 4.53 -23.17
C SER A 186 -6.82 5.84 -23.93
N GLU A 187 -6.47 6.91 -23.25
CA GLU A 187 -6.26 8.25 -23.82
C GLU A 187 -4.89 8.39 -24.47
N PHE A 188 -3.87 7.77 -23.90
CA PHE A 188 -2.49 7.81 -24.41
C PHE A 188 -1.98 6.42 -24.85
N PRO A 189 -2.54 5.81 -25.91
CA PRO A 189 -2.19 4.45 -26.34
C PRO A 189 -0.75 4.33 -26.88
N THR A 190 -0.11 5.45 -27.23
CA THR A 190 1.28 5.52 -27.71
C THR A 190 2.30 5.65 -26.58
N LEU A 191 1.85 5.89 -25.35
CA LEU A 191 2.68 6.00 -24.16
C LEU A 191 2.50 4.76 -23.28
N SER A 192 3.55 4.42 -22.56
CA SER A 192 3.47 3.38 -21.54
C SER A 192 3.00 3.99 -20.22
N VAL A 193 1.75 3.68 -19.85
CA VAL A 193 1.19 4.06 -18.57
C VAL A 193 1.32 2.87 -17.62
N LYS A 194 1.99 3.06 -16.48
CA LYS A 194 2.21 2.03 -15.46
C LYS A 194 1.65 2.46 -14.11
N SER A 195 0.98 1.52 -13.46
CA SER A 195 0.64 1.65 -12.05
C SER A 195 1.82 1.26 -11.16
N TRP A 196 1.79 1.62 -9.88
CA TRP A 196 2.79 1.17 -8.91
C TRP A 196 2.89 -0.37 -8.86
N LYS A 197 1.80 -1.09 -9.15
CA LYS A 197 1.74 -2.56 -9.21
C LYS A 197 2.57 -3.12 -10.36
N ASP A 198 2.66 -2.38 -11.46
CA ASP A 198 3.47 -2.77 -12.63
C ASP A 198 4.95 -2.41 -12.42
N LEU A 199 5.21 -1.30 -11.71
CA LEU A 199 6.57 -0.81 -11.44
C LEU A 199 7.30 -1.63 -10.37
N ALA A 200 6.55 -2.24 -9.46
CA ALA A 200 7.08 -3.05 -8.37
C ALA A 200 6.35 -4.40 -8.27
N PRO A 201 6.55 -5.31 -9.24
CA PRO A 201 5.85 -6.60 -9.27
C PRO A 201 6.12 -7.45 -8.03
N GLU A 202 7.27 -7.28 -7.39
CA GLU A 202 7.60 -7.96 -6.13
C GLU A 202 6.67 -7.52 -4.99
N LEU A 203 6.38 -6.21 -4.91
CA LEU A 203 5.44 -5.68 -3.91
C LEU A 203 4.01 -6.11 -4.20
N LYS A 204 3.62 -6.20 -5.47
CA LYS A 204 2.32 -6.73 -5.88
C LYS A 204 2.15 -8.19 -5.44
N LEU A 205 3.16 -9.03 -5.69
CA LEU A 205 3.13 -10.43 -5.25
C LEU A 205 3.04 -10.55 -3.72
N MET A 206 3.77 -9.70 -2.98
CA MET A 206 3.67 -9.66 -1.52
C MET A 206 2.25 -9.27 -1.06
N ASP A 207 1.64 -8.28 -1.68
CA ASP A 207 0.28 -7.83 -1.37
C ASP A 207 -0.75 -8.94 -1.61
N GLU A 208 -0.69 -9.59 -2.76
CA GLU A 208 -1.54 -10.76 -3.10
C GLU A 208 -1.33 -11.95 -2.14
N MET A 209 -0.09 -12.20 -1.72
CA MET A 209 0.21 -13.25 -0.72
C MET A 209 -0.34 -12.89 0.65
N ILE A 210 -0.22 -11.64 1.09
CA ILE A 210 -0.77 -11.16 2.36
C ILE A 210 -2.29 -11.29 2.35
N ASP A 211 -2.96 -10.86 1.29
CA ASP A 211 -4.42 -10.98 1.15
C ASP A 211 -4.87 -12.44 1.20
N THR A 212 -4.17 -13.33 0.50
CA THR A 212 -4.44 -14.77 0.52
C THR A 212 -4.28 -15.35 1.92
N GLN A 213 -3.19 -15.00 2.60
CA GLN A 213 -2.91 -15.47 3.97
C GLN A 213 -3.96 -14.94 4.96
N LEU A 214 -4.35 -13.68 4.86
CA LEU A 214 -5.41 -13.09 5.69
C LEU A 214 -6.75 -13.80 5.47
N ASN A 215 -7.11 -14.12 4.24
CA ASN A 215 -8.34 -14.85 3.93
C ASN A 215 -8.34 -16.28 4.51
N ILE A 216 -7.19 -16.96 4.47
CA ILE A 216 -7.04 -18.30 5.09
C ILE A 216 -7.21 -18.20 6.61
N PHE A 217 -6.51 -17.26 7.28
CA PHE A 217 -6.64 -17.04 8.72
C PHE A 217 -8.08 -16.70 9.11
N LEU A 218 -8.70 -15.79 8.36
CA LEU A 218 -10.09 -15.39 8.58
C LEU A 218 -11.02 -16.60 8.44
N GLY A 219 -10.82 -17.45 7.43
CA GLY A 219 -11.56 -18.70 7.25
C GLY A 219 -11.45 -19.65 8.45
N ILE A 220 -10.24 -19.84 8.98
CA ILE A 220 -10.00 -20.68 10.17
C ILE A 220 -10.72 -20.10 11.39
N ILE A 221 -10.62 -18.78 11.61
CA ILE A 221 -11.29 -18.09 12.73
C ILE A 221 -12.80 -18.21 12.62
N LEU A 222 -13.37 -17.98 11.42
CA LEU A 222 -14.81 -18.09 11.17
C LEU A 222 -15.30 -19.52 11.37
N PHE A 223 -14.52 -20.52 10.97
CA PHE A 223 -14.84 -21.92 11.19
C PHE A 223 -14.86 -22.26 12.69
N ALA A 224 -13.86 -21.82 13.45
CA ALA A 224 -13.84 -21.99 14.91
C ALA A 224 -15.03 -21.28 15.58
N LEU A 225 -15.36 -20.09 15.12
CA LEU A 225 -16.50 -19.30 15.61
C LEU A 225 -17.82 -20.03 15.34
N LEU A 226 -17.99 -20.64 14.16
CA LEU A 226 -19.16 -21.44 13.79
C LEU A 226 -19.39 -22.56 14.80
N PHE A 227 -18.36 -23.32 15.15
CA PHE A 227 -18.46 -24.39 16.15
C PHE A 227 -18.74 -23.84 17.55
N GLY A 228 -18.07 -22.74 17.94
CA GLY A 228 -18.27 -22.10 19.24
C GLY A 228 -19.72 -21.65 19.43
N ILE A 229 -20.27 -20.92 18.46
CA ILE A 229 -21.68 -20.45 18.51
C ILE A 229 -22.64 -21.64 18.49
N THR A 230 -22.39 -22.63 17.60
CA THR A 230 -23.25 -23.81 17.51
C THR A 230 -23.30 -24.57 18.84
N ASN A 231 -22.16 -24.79 19.50
CA ASN A 231 -22.07 -25.49 20.78
C ASN A 231 -22.80 -24.74 21.89
N THR A 232 -22.56 -23.41 21.99
CA THR A 232 -23.20 -22.53 23.00
C THR A 232 -24.71 -22.49 22.80
N MET A 233 -25.17 -22.34 21.55
CA MET A 233 -26.61 -22.31 21.24
C MET A 233 -27.26 -23.66 21.43
N LEU A 234 -26.54 -24.75 21.14
CA LEU A 234 -27.06 -26.12 21.40
C LEU A 234 -27.29 -26.31 22.90
N MET A 235 -26.34 -25.87 23.74
CA MET A 235 -26.46 -25.93 25.20
C MET A 235 -27.67 -25.12 25.67
N SER A 236 -27.76 -23.87 25.27
CA SER A 236 -28.88 -22.98 25.60
C SER A 236 -30.24 -23.54 25.19
N VAL A 237 -30.34 -24.12 23.96
CA VAL A 237 -31.57 -24.76 23.49
C VAL A 237 -31.91 -25.97 24.32
N MET A 238 -30.90 -26.77 24.71
CA MET A 238 -31.14 -27.98 25.52
C MET A 238 -31.58 -27.65 26.95
N GLU A 239 -31.07 -26.60 27.56
CA GLU A 239 -31.51 -26.10 28.87
C GLU A 239 -32.97 -25.62 28.85
N ARG A 240 -33.43 -25.03 27.73
CA ARG A 240 -34.77 -24.46 27.56
C ARG A 240 -35.74 -25.39 26.81
N VAL A 241 -35.39 -26.69 26.66
CA VAL A 241 -36.21 -27.68 25.95
C VAL A 241 -37.65 -27.72 26.46
N ARG A 242 -37.83 -27.68 27.80
CA ARG A 242 -39.16 -27.71 28.45
C ARG A 242 -39.98 -26.49 28.07
N GLU A 243 -39.40 -25.30 28.04
CA GLU A 243 -40.08 -24.06 27.63
C GLU A 243 -40.55 -24.14 26.17
N PHE A 244 -39.71 -24.60 25.26
CA PHE A 244 -40.10 -24.83 23.87
C PHE A 244 -41.17 -25.92 23.70
N GLY A 245 -41.12 -26.97 24.53
CA GLY A 245 -42.14 -28.01 24.58
C GLY A 245 -43.51 -27.46 24.98
N VAL A 246 -43.56 -26.63 26.02
CA VAL A 246 -44.79 -25.97 26.49
C VAL A 246 -45.34 -25.00 25.43
N LEU A 247 -44.51 -24.21 24.84
CA LEU A 247 -44.91 -23.27 23.77
C LEU A 247 -45.54 -24.02 22.58
N MET A 248 -44.97 -25.13 22.18
CA MET A 248 -45.51 -25.96 21.10
C MET A 248 -46.81 -26.68 21.51
N ALA A 249 -46.95 -27.05 22.78
CA ALA A 249 -48.16 -27.67 23.31
C ALA A 249 -49.37 -26.71 23.37
N ILE A 250 -49.12 -25.43 23.62
CA ILE A 250 -50.13 -24.34 23.58
C ILE A 250 -50.49 -23.95 22.13
N GLY A 251 -49.84 -24.52 21.12
CA GLY A 251 -50.18 -24.33 19.71
C GLY A 251 -49.20 -23.42 18.93
N MET A 252 -48.04 -23.08 19.49
CA MET A 252 -47.02 -22.33 18.73
C MET A 252 -46.50 -23.18 17.57
N LYS A 253 -46.52 -22.61 16.37
CA LYS A 253 -46.03 -23.26 15.16
C LYS A 253 -44.48 -23.45 15.25
N ARG A 254 -43.98 -24.63 14.89
CA ARG A 254 -42.53 -24.95 14.86
C ARG A 254 -41.68 -23.89 14.15
N ARG A 255 -42.21 -23.30 13.08
CA ARG A 255 -41.54 -22.19 12.35
C ARG A 255 -41.29 -20.94 13.22
N ARG A 256 -42.20 -20.64 14.15
CA ARG A 256 -42.01 -19.52 15.09
C ARG A 256 -40.91 -19.81 16.10
N VAL A 257 -40.84 -21.04 16.64
CA VAL A 257 -39.76 -21.48 17.54
C VAL A 257 -38.42 -21.40 16.81
N PHE A 258 -38.36 -21.90 15.58
CA PHE A 258 -37.19 -21.77 14.73
C PHE A 258 -36.74 -20.33 14.57
N SER A 259 -37.64 -19.43 14.11
CA SER A 259 -37.32 -18.00 13.93
C SER A 259 -36.89 -17.33 15.23
N MET A 260 -37.46 -17.71 16.38
CA MET A 260 -37.08 -17.16 17.67
C MET A 260 -35.62 -17.48 18.01
N ILE A 261 -35.19 -18.72 17.84
CA ILE A 261 -33.81 -19.13 18.07
C ILE A 261 -32.86 -18.45 17.08
N MET A 262 -33.25 -18.35 15.81
CA MET A 262 -32.45 -17.66 14.78
C MET A 262 -32.23 -16.18 15.13
N ILE A 263 -33.30 -15.45 15.48
CA ILE A 263 -33.23 -14.04 15.83
C ILE A 263 -32.40 -13.84 17.11
N GLU A 264 -32.59 -14.71 18.12
CA GLU A 264 -31.82 -14.69 19.37
C GLU A 264 -30.32 -14.81 19.08
N THR A 265 -29.92 -15.80 18.27
CA THR A 265 -28.51 -16.02 17.90
C THR A 265 -27.95 -14.83 17.12
N ILE A 266 -28.66 -14.34 16.12
CA ILE A 266 -28.21 -13.20 15.30
C ILE A 266 -28.06 -11.95 16.16
N SER A 267 -29.04 -11.64 17.02
CA SER A 267 -29.00 -10.48 17.90
C SER A 267 -27.82 -10.55 18.87
N LEU A 268 -27.60 -11.71 19.50
CA LEU A 268 -26.50 -11.91 20.42
C LEU A 268 -25.14 -11.78 19.72
N SER A 269 -25.03 -12.34 18.51
CA SER A 269 -23.80 -12.23 17.69
C SER A 269 -23.54 -10.79 17.26
N LEU A 270 -24.57 -10.01 16.92
CA LEU A 270 -24.42 -8.58 16.56
C LEU A 270 -23.96 -7.74 17.74
N VAL A 271 -24.52 -7.99 18.93
CA VAL A 271 -24.08 -7.28 20.16
C VAL A 271 -22.61 -7.60 20.45
N GLY A 272 -22.24 -8.89 20.40
CA GLY A 272 -20.84 -9.31 20.57
C GLY A 272 -19.91 -8.70 19.51
N ALA A 273 -20.34 -8.64 18.26
CA ALA A 273 -19.60 -8.03 17.17
C ALA A 273 -19.37 -6.51 17.40
N ALA A 274 -20.41 -5.79 17.83
CA ALA A 274 -20.29 -4.36 18.12
C ALA A 274 -19.28 -4.09 19.24
N ILE A 275 -19.35 -4.83 20.33
CA ILE A 275 -18.41 -4.71 21.45
C ILE A 275 -16.98 -5.08 20.99
N GLY A 276 -16.82 -6.18 20.26
CA GLY A 276 -15.53 -6.63 19.74
C GLY A 276 -14.91 -5.60 18.79
N MET A 277 -15.72 -5.00 17.89
CA MET A 277 -15.23 -3.95 16.98
C MET A 277 -14.79 -2.69 17.71
N VAL A 278 -15.51 -2.27 18.76
CA VAL A 278 -15.09 -1.12 19.59
C VAL A 278 -13.75 -1.41 20.29
N CYS A 279 -13.61 -2.56 20.92
CA CYS A 279 -12.35 -2.97 21.56
C CYS A 279 -11.20 -3.04 20.54
N ALA A 280 -11.42 -3.66 19.38
CA ALA A 280 -10.43 -3.75 18.32
C ALA A 280 -10.02 -2.36 17.81
N SER A 281 -10.98 -1.44 17.62
CA SER A 281 -10.71 -0.07 17.17
C SER A 281 -9.82 0.70 18.17
N ILE A 282 -10.05 0.53 19.47
CA ILE A 282 -9.22 1.15 20.52
C ILE A 282 -7.79 0.63 20.45
N VAL A 283 -7.60 -0.68 20.32
CA VAL A 283 -6.29 -1.31 20.22
C VAL A 283 -5.56 -0.85 18.94
N ILE A 284 -6.26 -0.83 17.80
CA ILE A 284 -5.69 -0.39 16.53
C ILE A 284 -5.31 1.10 16.58
N ALA A 285 -6.15 1.96 17.17
CA ALA A 285 -5.85 3.38 17.33
C ALA A 285 -4.62 3.60 18.20
N TYR A 286 -4.50 2.87 19.30
CA TYR A 286 -3.33 2.95 20.20
C TYR A 286 -2.04 2.54 19.47
N PHE A 287 -1.99 1.35 18.88
CA PHE A 287 -0.81 0.88 18.17
C PHE A 287 -0.58 1.60 16.83
N GLY A 288 -1.62 2.15 16.21
CA GLY A 288 -1.49 2.99 15.03
C GLY A 288 -0.78 4.32 15.29
N SER A 289 -0.87 4.83 16.52
CA SER A 289 -0.17 6.06 16.95
C SER A 289 1.24 5.81 17.52
N THR A 290 1.41 4.76 18.32
CA THR A 290 2.69 4.42 18.95
C THR A 290 3.60 3.58 18.06
N GLY A 291 3.03 2.81 17.12
CA GLY A 291 3.74 1.77 16.40
C GLY A 291 4.00 0.52 17.26
N ILE A 292 4.13 -0.62 16.60
CA ILE A 292 4.62 -1.87 17.22
C ILE A 292 6.09 -1.99 16.86
N ASP A 293 6.97 -1.88 17.84
CA ASP A 293 8.41 -2.00 17.66
C ASP A 293 8.82 -3.48 17.60
N LEU A 294 9.24 -3.90 16.42
CA LEU A 294 9.73 -5.24 16.13
C LEU A 294 11.26 -5.27 15.95
N SER A 295 11.98 -4.27 16.47
CA SER A 295 13.45 -4.14 16.33
C SER A 295 14.21 -5.35 16.87
N THR A 296 13.64 -6.11 17.80
CA THR A 296 14.19 -7.40 18.27
C THR A 296 14.36 -8.41 17.12
N PHE A 297 13.56 -8.29 16.07
CA PHE A 297 13.63 -9.10 14.85
C PHE A 297 14.24 -8.35 13.66
N ALA A 298 14.94 -7.24 13.92
CA ALA A 298 15.45 -6.31 12.91
C ALA A 298 16.26 -6.98 11.79
N GLN A 299 17.02 -8.05 12.10
CA GLN A 299 17.80 -8.77 11.08
C GLN A 299 16.93 -9.39 9.97
N GLY A 300 15.74 -9.87 10.31
CA GLY A 300 14.77 -10.37 9.33
C GLY A 300 14.14 -9.23 8.50
N PHE A 301 13.75 -8.14 9.15
CA PHE A 301 13.13 -6.99 8.47
C PHE A 301 14.10 -6.24 7.58
N THR A 302 15.36 -6.05 8.01
CA THR A 302 16.40 -5.41 7.20
C THR A 302 16.80 -6.23 5.98
N ALA A 303 16.75 -7.56 6.06
CA ALA A 303 16.97 -8.45 4.92
C ALA A 303 15.91 -8.24 3.81
N TRP A 304 14.69 -7.88 4.19
CA TRP A 304 13.57 -7.59 3.29
C TRP A 304 13.34 -6.10 3.05
N ASN A 305 14.26 -5.23 3.55
CA ASN A 305 14.14 -3.76 3.48
C ASN A 305 12.81 -3.20 4.04
N LEU A 306 12.27 -3.84 5.07
CA LEU A 306 11.07 -3.39 5.75
C LEU A 306 11.41 -2.63 7.03
N SER A 307 10.60 -1.62 7.35
CA SER A 307 10.71 -0.92 8.63
C SER A 307 10.40 -1.86 9.80
N PRO A 308 11.20 -1.91 10.86
CA PRO A 308 10.90 -2.71 12.03
C PRO A 308 9.76 -2.13 12.89
N VAL A 309 9.26 -0.95 12.59
CA VAL A 309 8.12 -0.33 13.27
C VAL A 309 6.87 -0.48 12.42
N LEU A 310 5.92 -1.28 12.88
CA LEU A 310 4.68 -1.59 12.20
C LEU A 310 3.54 -0.73 12.75
N GLN A 311 2.89 0.06 11.89
CA GLN A 311 1.74 0.87 12.27
C GLN A 311 0.44 0.26 11.69
N PRO A 312 -0.35 -0.46 12.50
CA PRO A 312 -1.59 -1.05 12.01
C PRO A 312 -2.62 0.02 11.66
N ARG A 313 -3.22 -0.12 10.48
CA ARG A 313 -4.34 0.72 10.02
C ARG A 313 -5.39 -0.18 9.39
N LEU A 314 -6.64 0.03 9.77
CA LEU A 314 -7.75 -0.75 9.23
C LEU A 314 -8.64 0.16 8.38
N PRO A 315 -8.87 -0.14 7.09
CA PRO A 315 -9.81 0.62 6.27
C PRO A 315 -11.25 0.42 6.76
N GLY A 316 -12.07 1.48 6.67
CA GLY A 316 -13.46 1.45 7.16
C GLY A 316 -14.34 0.37 6.50
N THR A 317 -14.03 -0.01 5.26
CA THR A 317 -14.70 -1.10 4.52
C THR A 317 -14.58 -2.45 5.21
N PHE A 318 -13.50 -2.67 5.96
CA PHE A 318 -13.25 -3.92 6.68
C PHE A 318 -14.29 -4.16 7.78
N TYR A 319 -14.74 -3.12 8.48
CA TYR A 319 -15.78 -3.24 9.51
C TYR A 319 -17.10 -3.75 8.93
N VAL A 320 -17.47 -3.26 7.75
CA VAL A 320 -18.69 -3.70 7.04
C VAL A 320 -18.55 -5.17 6.61
N SER A 321 -17.43 -5.54 6.02
CA SER A 321 -17.17 -6.91 5.58
C SER A 321 -17.20 -7.91 6.73
N ILE A 322 -16.54 -7.60 7.84
CA ILE A 322 -16.54 -8.45 9.04
C ILE A 322 -17.95 -8.59 9.61
N THR A 323 -18.74 -7.50 9.66
CA THR A 323 -20.12 -7.54 10.14
C THR A 323 -20.97 -8.49 9.31
N ILE A 324 -20.88 -8.41 7.99
CA ILE A 324 -21.60 -9.30 7.08
C ILE A 324 -21.18 -10.75 7.30
N MET A 325 -19.88 -11.02 7.43
CA MET A 325 -19.36 -12.37 7.70
C MET A 325 -19.86 -12.93 9.02
N ILE A 326 -19.91 -12.14 10.09
CA ILE A 326 -20.43 -12.54 11.39
C ILE A 326 -21.91 -12.90 11.28
N ILE A 327 -22.72 -12.10 10.57
CA ILE A 327 -24.15 -12.39 10.36
C ILE A 327 -24.32 -13.73 9.62
N VAL A 328 -23.55 -13.96 8.57
CA VAL A 328 -23.59 -15.23 7.80
C VAL A 328 -23.24 -16.43 8.71
N ILE A 329 -22.18 -16.32 9.48
CA ILE A 329 -21.76 -17.38 10.41
C ILE A 329 -22.80 -17.59 11.52
N ALA A 330 -23.39 -16.52 12.08
CA ALA A 330 -24.44 -16.64 13.09
C ALA A 330 -25.68 -17.37 12.55
N ILE A 331 -26.08 -17.07 11.30
CA ILE A 331 -27.19 -17.78 10.63
C ILE A 331 -26.83 -19.26 10.46
N LEU A 332 -25.66 -19.59 9.92
CA LEU A 332 -25.25 -20.98 9.70
C LEU A 332 -25.16 -21.75 11.01
N SER A 333 -24.57 -21.14 12.05
CA SER A 333 -24.39 -21.76 13.37
C SER A 333 -25.72 -22.04 14.07
N ALA A 334 -26.74 -21.17 13.88
CA ALA A 334 -28.03 -21.29 14.52
C ALA A 334 -28.94 -22.36 13.88
N VAL A 335 -28.71 -22.73 12.62
CA VAL A 335 -29.58 -23.66 11.89
C VAL A 335 -29.65 -25.01 12.57
N TYR A 336 -28.50 -25.59 12.95
CA TYR A 336 -28.47 -26.96 13.58
C TYR A 336 -29.17 -26.97 14.94
N PRO A 337 -28.89 -26.10 15.91
CA PRO A 337 -29.62 -26.04 17.19
C PRO A 337 -31.12 -25.80 17.00
N ALA A 338 -31.49 -24.89 16.09
CA ALA A 338 -32.90 -24.56 15.83
C ALA A 338 -33.65 -25.76 15.22
N ILE A 339 -33.07 -26.52 14.30
CA ILE A 339 -33.66 -27.76 13.76
C ILE A 339 -33.81 -28.81 14.86
N LYS A 340 -32.82 -28.94 15.73
CA LYS A 340 -32.87 -29.88 16.85
C LYS A 340 -34.00 -29.51 17.81
N ALA A 341 -34.18 -28.24 18.14
CA ALA A 341 -35.27 -27.75 18.97
C ALA A 341 -36.67 -28.10 18.42
N ILE A 342 -36.91 -27.86 17.12
CA ILE A 342 -38.25 -28.12 16.52
C ILE A 342 -38.55 -29.61 16.29
N LYS A 343 -37.54 -30.48 16.29
CA LYS A 343 -37.71 -31.94 16.19
C LYS A 343 -38.07 -32.61 17.51
N LEU A 344 -38.01 -31.88 18.62
CA LEU A 344 -38.42 -32.42 19.94
C LEU A 344 -39.92 -32.72 19.93
N LYS A 345 -40.29 -33.89 20.45
CA LYS A 345 -41.70 -34.25 20.68
C LYS A 345 -42.16 -33.59 21.98
N PRO A 346 -43.25 -32.76 21.98
CA PRO A 346 -43.70 -32.06 23.17
C PRO A 346 -43.93 -32.96 24.39
N ALA A 347 -44.44 -34.16 24.17
CA ALA A 347 -44.68 -35.14 25.20
C ALA A 347 -43.41 -35.62 25.92
N ASN A 348 -42.28 -35.76 25.18
CA ASN A 348 -41.00 -36.14 25.74
C ASN A 348 -40.28 -34.97 26.40
N ALA A 349 -40.43 -33.73 25.83
CA ALA A 349 -39.83 -32.52 26.36
C ALA A 349 -40.37 -32.11 27.75
N ILE A 350 -41.63 -32.45 28.07
CA ILE A 350 -42.26 -32.17 29.37
C ILE A 350 -41.87 -33.20 30.43
N ARG A 351 -41.48 -34.45 30.01
CA ARG A 351 -41.11 -35.56 30.89
C ARG A 351 -39.62 -35.64 31.26
N THR A 352 -38.76 -34.86 30.61
CA THR A 352 -37.32 -34.86 30.91
C THR A 352 -37.08 -34.09 32.22
N TYR A 353 -36.57 -34.80 33.22
CA TYR A 353 -36.12 -34.28 34.50
C TYR A 353 -34.81 -33.51 34.33
#